data_ff65d5d760d6d95fbfeb158a3a446e49
#
_entry.id   ff65d5d760d6d95fbfeb158a3a446e49
#
_cell.length_a   1.000
_cell.length_b   1.000
_cell.length_c   1.000
_cell.angle_alpha   90.00
_cell.angle_beta   90.00
_cell.angle_gamma   90.00
#
_symmetry.space_group_name_H-M   'P 1'
#
loop_
_entity.id
_entity.type
_entity.pdbx_description
1 polymer ?
#
loop_
_entity_poly.entity_id
_entity_poly.type
_entity_poly.pdbx_seq_one_letter_code
_entity_poly.pdbx_strand_id
1 'polypeptide(L)'
;MNGVVNLVRMGYRKPPMDSTSSPRVVGTEVRRMFGAIAERYDLTNTVLSFGIHHLWKYRVARRVPQGAAPVLDLCTGTGDLLPLLEARADGVVGGDFCLPMLECGRVRGRSSAPLVQCDALNLPFADATFAAVTVAFGVRNLEDLRRGLAEIHRVMLPGGKLVILEFGQPTWAPFRAVYNWYSKVFMPWIGGCLTGNRAAYTYLPETAKSFPCGGDFEAILREVGFEATRCDGLSGGIAYIYEGCRPAAP
;
A
#
# COMPACT_ATOMS: atom_id res chain seq x y z
N MET A 1 -0.22 29.34 0.28
CA MET A 1 -0.47 29.15 -1.17
C MET A 1 -0.54 27.65 -1.37
N ASN A 2 -1.75 27.13 -1.48
CA ASN A 2 -1.99 25.67 -1.58
C ASN A 2 -1.43 25.18 -2.90
N GLY A 3 -0.40 24.31 -2.84
CA GLY A 3 0.17 23.67 -4.01
C GLY A 3 -0.84 22.71 -4.63
N VAL A 4 -1.63 23.20 -5.58
CA VAL A 4 -2.47 22.32 -6.41
C VAL A 4 -1.53 21.38 -7.16
N VAL A 5 -1.56 20.11 -6.80
CA VAL A 5 -0.79 19.07 -7.49
C VAL A 5 -1.27 19.00 -8.94
N ASN A 6 -0.42 19.41 -9.86
CA ASN A 6 -0.76 19.37 -11.28
C ASN A 6 -0.42 17.99 -11.85
N LEU A 7 -1.39 17.09 -11.88
CA LEU A 7 -1.25 15.73 -12.44
C LEU A 7 -0.73 15.73 -13.88
N VAL A 8 -1.01 16.77 -14.65
CA VAL A 8 -0.51 16.91 -16.05
C VAL A 8 1.01 17.08 -16.04
N ARG A 9 1.57 17.85 -15.10
CA ARG A 9 3.03 17.99 -14.96
C ARG A 9 3.73 16.70 -14.54
N MET A 10 3.00 15.78 -13.90
CA MET A 10 3.49 14.45 -13.53
C MET A 10 3.39 13.45 -14.69
N GLY A 11 3.09 13.91 -15.91
CA GLY A 11 2.92 13.04 -17.08
C GLY A 11 1.76 12.07 -16.92
N TYR A 12 0.78 12.40 -16.06
CA TYR A 12 -0.42 11.58 -15.93
C TYR A 12 -1.12 11.47 -17.27
N ARG A 13 -1.21 10.25 -17.77
CA ARG A 13 -2.03 9.91 -18.94
C ARG A 13 -3.23 9.14 -18.42
N LYS A 14 -4.44 9.71 -18.62
CA LYS A 14 -5.66 8.95 -18.34
C LYS A 14 -5.57 7.62 -19.10
N PRO A 15 -5.59 6.46 -18.44
CA PRO A 15 -5.57 5.20 -19.15
C PRO A 15 -6.72 5.17 -20.16
N PRO A 16 -6.52 4.64 -21.37
CA PRO A 16 -7.61 4.45 -22.31
C PRO A 16 -8.69 3.62 -21.60
N MET A 17 -9.94 4.05 -21.73
CA MET A 17 -11.09 3.27 -21.26
C MET A 17 -11.31 2.08 -22.21
N ASP A 18 -10.26 1.30 -22.42
CA ASP A 18 -10.30 0.13 -23.29
C ASP A 18 -10.86 -1.04 -22.49
N SER A 19 -12.10 -1.38 -22.81
CA SER A 19 -12.83 -2.54 -22.29
C SER A 19 -12.24 -3.89 -22.72
N THR A 20 -11.08 -3.90 -23.37
CA THR A 20 -10.49 -5.09 -24.01
C THR A 20 -9.32 -5.72 -23.27
N SER A 21 -8.72 -5.06 -22.27
CA SER A 21 -7.85 -5.75 -21.34
C SER A 21 -8.74 -6.39 -20.26
N SER A 22 -9.17 -7.63 -20.49
CA SER A 22 -9.85 -8.42 -19.46
C SER A 22 -9.01 -8.36 -18.18
N PRO A 23 -9.54 -7.78 -17.08
CA PRO A 23 -8.84 -7.87 -15.80
C PRO A 23 -8.69 -9.34 -15.49
N ARG A 24 -7.45 -9.79 -15.23
CA ARG A 24 -7.21 -11.16 -14.85
C ARG A 24 -8.07 -11.49 -13.63
N VAL A 25 -8.58 -12.70 -13.55
CA VAL A 25 -9.62 -13.14 -12.59
C VAL A 25 -9.25 -12.77 -11.14
N VAL A 26 -7.99 -12.90 -10.77
CA VAL A 26 -7.50 -12.59 -9.41
C VAL A 26 -7.65 -11.11 -9.04
N GLY A 27 -7.23 -10.19 -9.91
CA GLY A 27 -7.36 -8.75 -9.67
C GLY A 27 -8.82 -8.30 -9.57
N THR A 28 -9.72 -8.92 -10.35
CA THR A 28 -11.17 -8.62 -10.30
C THR A 28 -11.81 -9.08 -8.99
N GLU A 29 -11.43 -10.25 -8.48
CA GLU A 29 -11.93 -10.77 -7.21
C GLU A 29 -11.47 -9.91 -6.03
N VAL A 30 -10.20 -9.53 -5.99
CA VAL A 30 -9.62 -8.65 -4.98
C VAL A 30 -10.33 -7.30 -4.99
N ARG A 31 -10.54 -6.71 -6.18
CA ARG A 31 -11.26 -5.44 -6.35
C ARG A 31 -12.69 -5.52 -5.83
N ARG A 32 -13.44 -6.59 -6.16
CA ARG A 32 -14.82 -6.79 -5.71
C ARG A 32 -14.88 -6.97 -4.20
N MET A 33 -13.94 -7.72 -3.63
CA MET A 33 -13.86 -7.98 -2.20
C MET A 33 -13.61 -6.68 -1.41
N PHE A 34 -12.63 -5.88 -1.79
CA PHE A 34 -12.33 -4.60 -1.13
C PHE A 34 -13.46 -3.58 -1.33
N GLY A 35 -14.06 -3.51 -2.53
CA GLY A 35 -15.21 -2.66 -2.80
C GLY A 35 -16.39 -2.95 -1.89
N ALA A 36 -16.67 -4.23 -1.62
CA ALA A 36 -17.77 -4.65 -0.76
C ALA A 36 -17.61 -4.27 0.72
N ILE A 37 -16.39 -4.02 1.20
CA ILE A 37 -16.10 -3.68 2.60
C ILE A 37 -15.65 -2.23 2.80
N ALA A 38 -15.56 -1.43 1.72
CA ALA A 38 -14.94 -0.09 1.72
C ALA A 38 -15.47 0.84 2.82
N GLU A 39 -16.79 0.86 3.04
CA GLU A 39 -17.41 1.72 4.05
C GLU A 39 -16.98 1.41 5.49
N ARG A 40 -16.76 0.13 5.81
CA ARG A 40 -16.43 -0.35 7.16
C ARG A 40 -14.96 -0.75 7.30
N TYR A 41 -14.19 -0.61 6.22
CA TYR A 41 -12.80 -1.07 6.13
C TYR A 41 -11.92 -0.51 7.24
N ASP A 42 -11.91 0.82 7.43
CA ASP A 42 -11.04 1.46 8.41
C ASP A 42 -11.43 1.11 9.85
N LEU A 43 -12.75 1.08 10.14
CA LEU A 43 -13.24 0.70 11.46
C LEU A 43 -12.83 -0.73 11.78
N THR A 44 -13.02 -1.64 10.83
CA THR A 44 -12.70 -3.05 11.04
C THR A 44 -11.20 -3.26 11.22
N ASN A 45 -10.37 -2.60 10.42
CA ASN A 45 -8.91 -2.65 10.59
C ASN A 45 -8.48 -2.07 11.95
N THR A 46 -9.13 -1.00 12.42
CA THR A 46 -8.86 -0.43 13.74
C THR A 46 -9.20 -1.43 14.85
N VAL A 47 -10.35 -2.07 14.78
CA VAL A 47 -10.77 -3.10 15.76
C VAL A 47 -9.83 -4.31 15.71
N LEU A 48 -9.58 -4.87 14.53
CA LEU A 48 -8.74 -6.05 14.37
C LEU A 48 -7.27 -5.83 14.71
N SER A 49 -6.76 -4.62 14.57
CA SER A 49 -5.38 -4.31 14.94
C SER A 49 -5.26 -3.67 16.34
N PHE A 50 -6.37 -3.51 17.07
CA PHE A 50 -6.40 -2.72 18.32
C PHE A 50 -5.81 -1.31 18.11
N GLY A 51 -5.99 -0.74 16.91
CA GLY A 51 -5.48 0.59 16.54
C GLY A 51 -3.98 0.67 16.25
N ILE A 52 -3.21 -0.41 16.44
CA ILE A 52 -1.74 -0.37 16.28
C ILE A 52 -1.30 -0.05 14.85
N HIS A 53 -2.13 -0.35 13.85
CA HIS A 53 -1.83 -0.03 12.45
C HIS A 53 -1.69 1.49 12.21
N HIS A 54 -2.35 2.34 13.01
CA HIS A 54 -2.16 3.80 12.94
C HIS A 54 -0.74 4.20 13.33
N LEU A 55 -0.17 3.56 14.38
CA LEU A 55 1.21 3.77 14.78
C LEU A 55 2.19 3.31 13.68
N TRP A 56 1.89 2.17 13.03
CA TRP A 56 2.72 1.69 11.93
C TRP A 56 2.69 2.66 10.72
N LYS A 57 1.50 3.16 10.35
CA LYS A 57 1.35 4.17 9.29
C LYS A 57 2.03 5.49 9.63
N TYR A 58 1.95 5.94 10.88
CA TYR A 58 2.73 7.09 11.34
C TYR A 58 4.25 6.87 11.18
N ARG A 59 4.74 5.67 11.49
CA ARG A 59 6.15 5.32 11.26
C ARG A 59 6.52 5.31 9.79
N VAL A 60 5.63 4.86 8.89
CA VAL A 60 5.82 4.95 7.43
C VAL A 60 5.99 6.41 7.01
N ALA A 61 5.04 7.26 7.38
CA ALA A 61 5.12 8.67 7.02
C ALA A 61 6.43 9.31 7.50
N ARG A 62 6.89 8.98 8.72
CA ARG A 62 8.15 9.49 9.26
C ARG A 62 9.41 9.06 8.50
N ARG A 63 9.34 8.03 7.67
CA ARG A 63 10.44 7.58 6.81
C ARG A 63 10.49 8.30 5.46
N VAL A 64 9.40 8.96 5.07
CA VAL A 64 9.39 9.83 3.90
C VAL A 64 10.21 11.09 4.24
N PRO A 65 11.17 11.50 3.39
CA PRO A 65 11.96 12.71 3.63
C PRO A 65 11.07 13.95 3.78
N GLN A 66 11.43 14.84 4.70
CA GLN A 66 10.71 16.09 4.88
C GLN A 66 10.84 16.97 3.63
N GLY A 67 9.73 17.51 3.15
CA GLY A 67 9.71 18.31 1.93
C GLY A 67 9.86 17.51 0.63
N ALA A 68 9.80 16.18 0.69
CA ALA A 68 9.79 15.36 -0.55
C ALA A 68 8.62 15.75 -1.44
N ALA A 69 8.88 15.96 -2.74
CA ALA A 69 7.85 16.36 -3.69
C ALA A 69 8.20 15.91 -5.12
N PRO A 70 7.24 15.30 -5.82
CA PRO A 70 5.95 14.78 -5.35
C PRO A 70 6.08 13.40 -4.69
N VAL A 71 5.05 13.01 -3.93
CA VAL A 71 4.95 11.70 -3.26
C VAL A 71 3.72 10.94 -3.75
N LEU A 72 3.89 9.65 -4.09
CA LEU A 72 2.81 8.75 -4.43
C LEU A 72 2.54 7.80 -3.26
N ASP A 73 1.30 7.77 -2.76
CA ASP A 73 0.80 6.70 -1.91
C ASP A 73 0.04 5.70 -2.78
N LEU A 74 0.68 4.58 -3.10
CA LEU A 74 0.12 3.54 -3.95
C LEU A 74 -0.59 2.48 -3.11
N CYS A 75 -1.71 1.95 -3.61
CA CYS A 75 -2.67 1.15 -2.85
C CYS A 75 -3.22 1.95 -1.65
N THR A 76 -3.53 3.22 -1.88
CA THR A 76 -3.94 4.18 -0.85
C THR A 76 -5.26 3.81 -0.16
N GLY A 77 -6.09 2.98 -0.80
CA GLY A 77 -7.40 2.56 -0.29
C GLY A 77 -8.32 3.75 -0.03
N THR A 78 -8.74 3.92 1.22
CA THR A 78 -9.57 5.05 1.68
C THR A 78 -8.76 6.31 2.00
N GLY A 79 -7.45 6.30 1.71
CA GLY A 79 -6.58 7.46 1.88
C GLY A 79 -6.20 7.79 3.32
N ASP A 80 -6.23 6.83 4.24
CA ASP A 80 -5.97 7.09 5.66
C ASP A 80 -4.49 7.41 5.99
N LEU A 81 -3.54 7.08 5.10
CA LEU A 81 -2.14 7.48 5.20
C LEU A 81 -1.90 8.91 4.66
N LEU A 82 -2.71 9.39 3.73
CA LEU A 82 -2.50 10.67 3.03
C LEU A 82 -2.35 11.87 3.96
N PRO A 83 -3.18 12.08 5.02
CA PRO A 83 -2.99 13.23 5.92
C PRO A 83 -1.63 13.24 6.62
N LEU A 84 -1.09 12.04 6.92
CA LEU A 84 0.23 11.92 7.54
C LEU A 84 1.36 12.26 6.56
N LEU A 85 1.17 11.96 5.28
CA LEU A 85 2.11 12.32 4.23
C LEU A 85 2.03 13.82 3.89
N GLU A 86 0.82 14.40 3.79
CA GLU A 86 0.61 15.83 3.55
C GLU A 86 1.25 16.71 4.63
N ALA A 87 1.33 16.21 5.87
CA ALA A 87 2.02 16.91 6.96
C ALA A 87 3.57 16.94 6.80
N ARG A 88 4.12 16.19 5.83
CA ARG A 88 5.57 16.02 5.68
C ARG A 88 6.10 16.31 4.28
N ALA A 89 5.25 16.21 3.29
CA ALA A 89 5.62 16.24 1.88
C ALA A 89 4.76 17.25 1.12
N ASP A 90 5.34 17.81 0.07
CA ASP A 90 4.63 18.72 -0.82
C ASP A 90 4.16 17.96 -2.08
N GLY A 91 2.86 18.01 -2.36
CA GLY A 91 2.31 17.38 -3.55
C GLY A 91 2.14 15.86 -3.42
N VAL A 92 1.31 15.43 -2.49
CA VAL A 92 0.93 14.01 -2.32
C VAL A 92 -0.17 13.62 -3.29
N VAL A 93 -0.07 12.40 -3.86
CA VAL A 93 -1.08 11.78 -4.74
C VAL A 93 -1.42 10.40 -4.18
N GLY A 94 -2.70 10.08 -4.07
CA GLY A 94 -3.16 8.73 -3.74
C GLY A 94 -3.53 7.94 -4.99
N GLY A 95 -2.97 6.74 -5.15
CA GLY A 95 -3.28 5.82 -6.24
C GLY A 95 -3.86 4.51 -5.72
N ASP A 96 -4.96 4.03 -6.30
CA ASP A 96 -5.51 2.72 -5.98
C ASP A 96 -6.20 2.09 -7.19
N PHE A 97 -6.22 0.77 -7.22
CA PHE A 97 -6.91 -0.01 -8.24
C PHE A 97 -8.42 -0.06 -8.02
N CYS A 98 -8.88 0.02 -6.77
CA CYS A 98 -10.26 -0.15 -6.35
C CYS A 98 -11.00 1.20 -6.28
N LEU A 99 -11.77 1.55 -7.33
CA LEU A 99 -12.51 2.80 -7.39
C LEU A 99 -13.45 3.01 -6.18
N PRO A 100 -14.23 2.03 -5.70
CA PRO A 100 -15.06 2.21 -4.51
C PRO A 100 -14.29 2.63 -3.25
N MET A 101 -13.03 2.19 -3.08
CA MET A 101 -12.18 2.61 -1.98
C MET A 101 -11.81 4.09 -2.10
N LEU A 102 -11.43 4.54 -3.30
CA LEU A 102 -11.13 5.96 -3.59
C LEU A 102 -12.36 6.86 -3.40
N GLU A 103 -13.53 6.41 -3.84
CA GLU A 103 -14.79 7.13 -3.65
C GLU A 103 -15.12 7.29 -2.17
N CYS A 104 -14.97 6.22 -1.39
CA CYS A 104 -15.13 6.25 0.06
C CYS A 104 -14.15 7.23 0.72
N GLY A 105 -12.89 7.23 0.29
CA GLY A 105 -11.86 8.17 0.74
C GLY A 105 -12.22 9.63 0.44
N ARG A 106 -12.72 9.88 -0.78
CA ARG A 106 -13.17 11.22 -1.20
C ARG A 106 -14.34 11.74 -0.36
N VAL A 107 -15.34 10.87 -0.12
CA VAL A 107 -16.50 11.24 0.71
C VAL A 107 -16.10 11.56 2.14
N ARG A 108 -15.10 10.84 2.68
CA ARG A 108 -14.58 11.10 4.04
C ARG A 108 -13.82 12.42 4.16
N GLY A 109 -13.28 12.95 3.07
CA GLY A 109 -12.63 14.27 3.03
C GLY A 109 -11.45 14.44 3.97
N ARG A 110 -10.72 13.36 4.27
CA ARG A 110 -9.58 13.39 5.23
C ARG A 110 -8.33 14.05 4.67
N SER A 111 -8.21 14.10 3.36
CA SER A 111 -7.05 14.58 2.62
C SER A 111 -7.49 15.43 1.44
N SER A 112 -6.66 16.40 1.08
CA SER A 112 -6.81 17.22 -0.13
C SER A 112 -6.06 16.63 -1.34
N ALA A 113 -5.31 15.55 -1.13
CA ALA A 113 -4.54 14.89 -2.18
C ALA A 113 -5.43 14.39 -3.31
N PRO A 114 -5.05 14.61 -4.57
CA PRO A 114 -5.75 14.02 -5.69
C PRO A 114 -5.70 12.49 -5.64
N LEU A 115 -6.85 11.86 -5.93
CA LEU A 115 -6.99 10.41 -5.97
C LEU A 115 -7.09 9.95 -7.41
N VAL A 116 -6.25 8.98 -7.78
CA VAL A 116 -6.12 8.43 -9.13
C VAL A 116 -6.41 6.94 -9.11
N GLN A 117 -7.36 6.49 -9.94
CA GLN A 117 -7.52 5.06 -10.16
C GLN A 117 -6.40 4.57 -11.08
N CYS A 118 -5.57 3.63 -10.60
CA CYS A 118 -4.44 3.10 -11.36
C CYS A 118 -4.14 1.64 -11.00
N ASP A 119 -3.56 0.93 -11.97
CA ASP A 119 -3.01 -0.40 -11.78
C ASP A 119 -1.52 -0.29 -11.44
N ALA A 120 -1.10 -0.88 -10.33
CA ALA A 120 0.30 -0.90 -9.91
C ALA A 120 1.22 -1.65 -10.90
N LEU A 121 0.66 -2.51 -11.76
CA LEU A 121 1.39 -3.20 -12.82
C LEU A 121 1.59 -2.36 -14.10
N ASN A 122 0.93 -1.19 -14.17
CA ASN A 122 1.01 -0.26 -15.30
C ASN A 122 0.61 1.16 -14.84
N LEU A 123 1.52 1.82 -14.14
CA LEU A 123 1.27 3.12 -13.53
C LEU A 123 1.13 4.22 -14.60
N PRO A 124 0.06 5.04 -14.57
CA PRO A 124 -0.20 6.08 -15.56
C PRO A 124 0.61 7.37 -15.31
N PHE A 125 1.85 7.21 -14.89
CA PHE A 125 2.77 8.30 -14.61
C PHE A 125 4.03 8.18 -15.46
N ALA A 126 4.66 9.30 -15.75
CA ALA A 126 5.94 9.32 -16.46
C ALA A 126 7.05 8.70 -15.60
N ASP A 127 8.13 8.30 -16.27
CA ASP A 127 9.36 7.86 -15.60
C ASP A 127 9.92 8.99 -14.74
N ALA A 128 10.59 8.63 -13.65
CA ALA A 128 11.28 9.59 -12.80
C ALA A 128 10.42 10.78 -12.37
N THR A 129 9.24 10.49 -11.80
CA THR A 129 8.26 11.51 -11.39
C THR A 129 8.28 11.76 -9.89
N PHE A 130 8.33 10.70 -9.06
CA PHE A 130 8.10 10.81 -7.62
C PHE A 130 9.38 10.78 -6.80
N ALA A 131 9.52 11.73 -5.88
CA ALA A 131 10.62 11.76 -4.92
C ALA A 131 10.49 10.67 -3.85
N ALA A 132 9.27 10.24 -3.56
CA ALA A 132 9.03 9.08 -2.72
C ALA A 132 7.77 8.33 -3.15
N VAL A 133 7.75 7.02 -2.89
CA VAL A 133 6.57 6.17 -3.04
C VAL A 133 6.34 5.43 -1.73
N THR A 134 5.10 5.43 -1.26
CA THR A 134 4.65 4.63 -0.11
C THR A 134 3.66 3.58 -0.56
N VAL A 135 3.69 2.40 0.08
CA VAL A 135 2.67 1.36 -0.09
C VAL A 135 2.37 0.76 1.28
N ALA A 136 1.13 0.85 1.73
CA ALA A 136 0.72 0.27 3.01
C ALA A 136 -0.30 -0.85 2.81
N PHE A 137 0.12 -2.10 3.12
CA PHE A 137 -0.71 -3.31 3.05
C PHE A 137 -1.27 -3.65 1.66
N GLY A 138 -0.52 -3.26 0.61
CA GLY A 138 -0.96 -3.42 -0.78
C GLY A 138 -0.14 -4.39 -1.61
N VAL A 139 1.18 -4.49 -1.37
CA VAL A 139 2.08 -5.22 -2.28
C VAL A 139 1.81 -6.72 -2.36
N ARG A 140 1.29 -7.34 -1.28
CA ARG A 140 0.93 -8.76 -1.27
C ARG A 140 -0.25 -9.09 -2.20
N ASN A 141 -1.04 -8.08 -2.60
CA ASN A 141 -2.19 -8.21 -3.47
C ASN A 141 -1.86 -7.98 -4.95
N LEU A 142 -0.61 -7.63 -5.26
CA LEU A 142 -0.16 -7.48 -6.64
C LEU A 142 -0.10 -8.84 -7.32
N GLU A 143 -0.71 -8.95 -8.49
CA GLU A 143 -0.74 -10.18 -9.27
C GLU A 143 0.67 -10.61 -9.72
N ASP A 144 1.52 -9.65 -10.02
CA ASP A 144 2.94 -9.80 -10.32
C ASP A 144 3.74 -8.81 -9.48
N LEU A 145 4.28 -9.32 -8.38
CA LEU A 145 5.02 -8.53 -7.41
C LEU A 145 6.24 -7.83 -8.03
N ARG A 146 7.03 -8.58 -8.83
CA ARG A 146 8.24 -8.02 -9.44
C ARG A 146 7.93 -6.94 -10.46
N ARG A 147 6.90 -7.16 -11.27
CA ARG A 147 6.43 -6.17 -12.24
C ARG A 147 5.91 -4.91 -11.55
N GLY A 148 5.10 -5.04 -10.49
CA GLY A 148 4.62 -3.89 -9.72
C GLY A 148 5.76 -3.10 -9.08
N LEU A 149 6.75 -3.79 -8.49
CA LEU A 149 7.95 -3.15 -7.94
C LEU A 149 8.80 -2.46 -9.03
N ALA A 150 8.90 -3.05 -10.23
CA ALA A 150 9.60 -2.43 -11.37
C ALA A 150 8.88 -1.16 -11.86
N GLU A 151 7.55 -1.15 -11.89
CA GLU A 151 6.76 0.05 -12.21
C GLU A 151 6.94 1.15 -11.14
N ILE A 152 6.93 0.77 -9.86
CA ILE A 152 7.26 1.70 -8.76
C ILE A 152 8.67 2.28 -8.99
N HIS A 153 9.66 1.43 -9.25
CA HIS A 153 11.03 1.86 -9.52
C HIS A 153 11.09 2.81 -10.73
N ARG A 154 10.37 2.51 -11.81
CA ARG A 154 10.32 3.35 -13.02
C ARG A 154 9.84 4.78 -12.74
N VAL A 155 8.75 4.90 -11.97
CA VAL A 155 8.14 6.22 -11.71
C VAL A 155 8.84 7.03 -10.63
N MET A 156 9.75 6.43 -9.84
CA MET A 156 10.52 7.16 -8.84
C MET A 156 11.64 7.97 -9.49
N LEU A 157 11.98 9.13 -8.90
CA LEU A 157 13.17 9.89 -9.26
C LEU A 157 14.44 9.10 -8.91
N PRO A 158 15.57 9.30 -9.64
CA PRO A 158 16.87 8.87 -9.15
C PRO A 158 17.13 9.40 -7.74
N GLY A 159 17.58 8.54 -6.84
CA GLY A 159 17.69 8.85 -5.40
C GLY A 159 16.37 8.86 -4.62
N GLY A 160 15.25 8.63 -5.28
CA GLY A 160 13.92 8.59 -4.66
C GLY A 160 13.77 7.47 -3.63
N LYS A 161 12.92 7.69 -2.63
CA LYS A 161 12.73 6.81 -1.48
C LYS A 161 11.48 5.95 -1.62
N LEU A 162 11.64 4.63 -1.48
CA LEU A 162 10.54 3.68 -1.35
C LEU A 162 10.33 3.34 0.12
N VAL A 163 9.06 3.34 0.58
CA VAL A 163 8.69 2.87 1.93
C VAL A 163 7.46 1.96 1.82
N ILE A 164 7.62 0.70 2.19
CA ILE A 164 6.54 -0.30 2.15
C ILE A 164 6.24 -0.77 3.57
N LEU A 165 4.97 -0.79 3.94
CA LEU A 165 4.47 -1.45 5.15
C LEU A 165 3.65 -2.66 4.73
N GLU A 166 4.05 -3.86 5.17
CA GLU A 166 3.32 -5.07 4.82
C GLU A 166 3.33 -6.08 5.98
N PHE A 167 2.32 -6.95 5.99
CA PHE A 167 2.25 -8.02 6.98
C PHE A 167 3.37 -9.04 6.80
N GLY A 168 3.75 -9.65 7.92
CA GLY A 168 4.70 -10.73 7.97
C GLY A 168 4.26 -11.83 8.91
N GLN A 169 5.23 -12.56 9.43
CA GLN A 169 5.00 -13.65 10.36
C GLN A 169 5.82 -13.43 11.64
N PRO A 170 5.22 -13.59 12.83
CA PRO A 170 5.96 -13.51 14.08
C PRO A 170 7.11 -14.52 14.10
N THR A 171 8.29 -14.04 14.51
CA THR A 171 9.51 -14.86 14.54
C THR A 171 9.58 -15.78 15.74
N TRP A 172 9.06 -15.33 16.90
CA TRP A 172 9.05 -16.13 18.13
C TRP A 172 7.91 -17.16 18.12
N ALA A 173 8.24 -18.46 18.20
CA ALA A 173 7.30 -19.56 17.98
C ALA A 173 6.06 -19.55 18.89
N PRO A 174 6.13 -19.31 20.21
CA PRO A 174 4.94 -19.24 21.05
C PRO A 174 4.01 -18.08 20.65
N PHE A 175 4.55 -16.90 20.38
CA PHE A 175 3.77 -15.75 19.93
C PHE A 175 3.14 -16.00 18.55
N ARG A 176 3.86 -16.64 17.64
CA ARG A 176 3.35 -17.06 16.33
C ARG A 176 2.17 -18.03 16.45
N ALA A 177 2.19 -18.95 17.40
CA ALA A 177 1.08 -19.87 17.64
C ALA A 177 -0.19 -19.13 18.08
N VAL A 178 -0.05 -18.18 19.03
CA VAL A 178 -1.16 -17.33 19.51
C VAL A 178 -1.68 -16.43 18.39
N TYR A 179 -0.78 -15.79 17.64
CA TYR A 179 -1.15 -14.94 16.50
C TYR A 179 -1.87 -15.73 15.39
N ASN A 180 -1.40 -16.93 15.08
CA ASN A 180 -2.05 -17.80 14.09
C ASN A 180 -3.44 -18.26 14.55
N TRP A 181 -3.63 -18.54 15.83
CA TRP A 181 -4.96 -18.83 16.36
C TRP A 181 -5.88 -17.61 16.25
N TYR A 182 -5.40 -16.43 16.69
CA TYR A 182 -6.14 -15.17 16.57
C TYR A 182 -6.52 -14.87 15.11
N SER A 183 -5.57 -14.96 14.20
CA SER A 183 -5.79 -14.61 12.78
C SER A 183 -6.71 -15.59 12.05
N LYS A 184 -6.71 -16.87 12.44
CA LYS A 184 -7.56 -17.89 11.80
C LYS A 184 -8.98 -17.96 12.37
N VAL A 185 -9.15 -17.63 13.64
CA VAL A 185 -10.43 -17.80 14.35
C VAL A 185 -11.10 -16.46 14.60
N PHE A 186 -10.39 -15.53 15.25
CA PHE A 186 -10.96 -14.28 15.74
C PHE A 186 -11.15 -13.24 14.63
N MET A 187 -10.16 -13.06 13.75
CA MET A 187 -10.23 -12.06 12.67
C MET A 187 -11.39 -12.33 11.71
N PRO A 188 -11.60 -13.57 11.16
CA PRO A 188 -12.73 -13.85 10.29
C PRO A 188 -14.09 -13.72 10.97
N TRP A 189 -14.16 -14.05 12.28
CA TRP A 189 -15.40 -13.92 13.05
C TRP A 189 -15.78 -12.45 13.26
N ILE A 190 -14.87 -11.63 13.81
CA ILE A 190 -15.10 -10.18 14.02
C ILE A 190 -15.31 -9.47 12.68
N GLY A 191 -14.45 -9.72 11.68
CA GLY A 191 -14.57 -9.12 10.37
C GLY A 191 -15.90 -9.44 9.69
N GLY A 192 -16.36 -10.68 9.81
CA GLY A 192 -17.67 -11.11 9.34
C GLY A 192 -18.82 -10.39 10.04
N CYS A 193 -18.77 -10.25 11.36
CA CYS A 193 -19.79 -9.52 12.13
C CYS A 193 -19.83 -8.03 11.77
N LEU A 194 -18.68 -7.39 11.57
CA LEU A 194 -18.61 -5.95 11.31
C LEU A 194 -18.96 -5.59 9.86
N THR A 195 -18.57 -6.43 8.88
CA THR A 195 -18.70 -6.08 7.46
C THR A 195 -19.73 -6.92 6.70
N GLY A 196 -20.19 -8.02 7.29
CA GLY A 196 -21.01 -9.02 6.57
C GLY A 196 -20.21 -9.90 5.60
N ASN A 197 -18.90 -9.67 5.45
CA ASN A 197 -18.03 -10.39 4.50
C ASN A 197 -16.89 -11.14 5.20
N ARG A 198 -17.19 -12.35 5.68
CA ARG A 198 -16.20 -13.20 6.35
C ARG A 198 -15.05 -13.60 5.43
N ALA A 199 -15.31 -13.76 4.13
CA ALA A 199 -14.32 -14.21 3.15
C ALA A 199 -13.14 -13.22 3.03
N ALA A 200 -13.40 -11.91 3.08
CA ALA A 200 -12.34 -10.89 3.05
C ALA A 200 -11.34 -11.02 4.21
N TYR A 201 -11.81 -11.47 5.37
CA TYR A 201 -10.99 -11.61 6.58
C TYR A 201 -10.41 -13.03 6.76
N THR A 202 -10.80 -13.99 5.94
CA THR A 202 -10.08 -15.25 5.74
C THR A 202 -8.94 -15.09 4.73
N TYR A 203 -9.15 -14.30 3.67
CA TYR A 203 -8.15 -13.97 2.66
C TYR A 203 -6.91 -13.26 3.25
N LEU A 204 -7.13 -12.34 4.20
CA LEU A 204 -6.04 -11.55 4.80
C LEU A 204 -4.93 -12.40 5.45
N PRO A 205 -5.20 -13.35 6.38
CA PRO A 205 -4.16 -14.19 6.96
C PRO A 205 -3.54 -15.16 5.95
N GLU A 206 -4.28 -15.62 4.95
CA GLU A 206 -3.77 -16.54 3.93
C GLU A 206 -2.74 -15.85 3.04
N THR A 207 -3.04 -14.65 2.54
CA THR A 207 -2.11 -13.87 1.71
C THR A 207 -0.91 -13.38 2.52
N ALA A 208 -1.11 -12.96 3.77
CA ALA A 208 0.00 -12.58 4.64
C ALA A 208 0.95 -13.75 4.96
N LYS A 209 0.43 -15.00 4.99
CA LYS A 209 1.25 -16.18 5.22
C LYS A 209 2.08 -16.59 4.00
N SER A 210 1.56 -16.42 2.80
CA SER A 210 2.24 -16.76 1.55
C SER A 210 3.18 -15.68 1.04
N PHE A 211 3.06 -14.46 1.58
CA PHE A 211 3.90 -13.33 1.18
C PHE A 211 5.34 -13.49 1.70
N PRO A 212 6.36 -13.34 0.84
CA PRO A 212 7.75 -13.30 1.29
C PRO A 212 7.94 -12.14 2.25
N CYS A 213 8.42 -12.39 3.47
CA CYS A 213 8.59 -11.35 4.47
C CYS A 213 10.00 -11.30 5.05
N GLY A 214 10.35 -10.18 5.69
CA GLY A 214 11.68 -9.99 6.24
C GLY A 214 12.75 -9.92 5.14
N GLY A 215 13.83 -10.66 5.31
CA GLY A 215 14.96 -10.68 4.39
C GLY A 215 14.61 -11.19 2.99
N ASP A 216 13.63 -12.08 2.86
CA ASP A 216 13.20 -12.62 1.57
C ASP A 216 12.59 -11.53 0.67
N PHE A 217 11.74 -10.68 1.23
CA PHE A 217 11.18 -9.56 0.47
C PHE A 217 12.22 -8.46 0.21
N GLU A 218 13.11 -8.23 1.16
CA GLU A 218 14.24 -7.31 0.97
C GLU A 218 15.18 -7.78 -0.18
N ALA A 219 15.38 -9.09 -0.33
CA ALA A 219 16.12 -9.64 -1.46
C ALA A 219 15.43 -9.36 -2.80
N ILE A 220 14.08 -9.48 -2.85
CA ILE A 220 13.29 -9.14 -4.04
C ILE A 220 13.43 -7.64 -4.40
N LEU A 221 13.46 -6.74 -3.41
CA LEU A 221 13.70 -5.31 -3.67
C LEU A 221 15.06 -5.09 -4.35
N ARG A 222 16.11 -5.77 -3.89
CA ARG A 222 17.44 -5.70 -4.50
C ARG A 222 17.48 -6.27 -5.92
N GLU A 223 16.81 -7.39 -6.16
CA GLU A 223 16.68 -7.99 -7.50
C GLU A 223 16.01 -7.05 -8.51
N VAL A 224 15.04 -6.24 -8.07
CA VAL A 224 14.36 -5.26 -8.92
C VAL A 224 15.21 -4.00 -9.16
N GLY A 225 16.30 -3.80 -8.40
CA GLY A 225 17.24 -2.69 -8.59
C GLY A 225 17.16 -1.61 -7.50
N PHE A 226 16.46 -1.85 -6.39
CA PHE A 226 16.51 -0.94 -5.25
C PHE A 226 17.81 -1.12 -4.47
N GLU A 227 18.42 -0.01 -4.08
CA GLU A 227 19.62 0.04 -3.24
C GLU A 227 19.30 0.53 -1.82
N ALA A 228 20.29 0.47 -0.92
CA ALA A 228 20.16 0.87 0.49
C ALA A 228 18.91 0.26 1.15
N THR A 229 18.64 -1.00 0.80
CA THR A 229 17.45 -1.70 1.30
C THR A 229 17.57 -1.96 2.80
N ARG A 230 16.45 -1.84 3.51
CA ARG A 230 16.33 -2.08 4.94
C ARG A 230 14.98 -2.71 5.26
N CYS A 231 14.97 -3.57 6.26
CA CYS A 231 13.79 -4.26 6.75
C CYS A 231 13.69 -4.11 8.28
N ASP A 232 12.65 -3.44 8.77
CA ASP A 232 12.40 -3.25 10.20
C ASP A 232 11.14 -4.01 10.64
N GLY A 233 11.29 -5.01 11.50
CA GLY A 233 10.17 -5.76 12.06
C GLY A 233 9.38 -4.93 13.09
N LEU A 234 8.06 -5.01 13.03
CA LEU A 234 7.12 -4.35 13.94
C LEU A 234 6.32 -5.38 14.71
N SER A 235 6.04 -5.08 15.99
CA SER A 235 5.15 -5.90 16.85
C SER A 235 5.52 -7.40 16.81
N GLY A 236 6.81 -7.71 16.97
CA GLY A 236 7.29 -9.09 17.00
C GLY A 236 7.23 -9.82 15.65
N GLY A 237 7.19 -9.08 14.53
CA GLY A 237 7.16 -9.63 13.17
C GLY A 237 5.76 -9.74 12.54
N ILE A 238 4.72 -9.20 13.21
CA ILE A 238 3.36 -9.14 12.61
C ILE A 238 3.35 -8.30 11.34
N ALA A 239 4.14 -7.23 11.31
CA ALA A 239 4.33 -6.39 10.15
C ALA A 239 5.80 -5.98 10.02
N TYR A 240 6.17 -5.52 8.84
CA TYR A 240 7.50 -5.00 8.54
C TYR A 240 7.38 -3.70 7.78
N ILE A 241 8.32 -2.77 8.04
CA ILE A 241 8.57 -1.65 7.17
C ILE A 241 9.83 -1.95 6.37
N TYR A 242 9.68 -1.90 5.05
CA TYR A 242 10.78 -2.03 4.11
C TYR A 242 11.08 -0.67 3.51
N GLU A 243 12.34 -0.40 3.35
CA GLU A 243 12.83 0.80 2.70
C GLU A 243 13.75 0.41 1.54
N GLY A 244 13.83 1.26 0.54
CA GLY A 244 14.78 1.17 -0.55
C GLY A 244 14.92 2.53 -1.23
N CYS A 245 15.98 2.69 -1.99
CA CYS A 245 16.18 3.88 -2.81
C CYS A 245 16.33 3.46 -4.27
N ARG A 246 15.77 4.23 -5.20
CA ARG A 246 16.19 4.12 -6.58
C ARG A 246 17.63 4.65 -6.70
N PRO A 247 18.56 3.94 -7.37
CA PRO A 247 19.90 4.44 -7.57
C PRO A 247 19.93 5.88 -8.08
N ALA A 248 20.88 6.68 -7.59
CA ALA A 248 21.12 8.01 -8.16
C ALA A 248 21.55 7.86 -9.62
N ALA A 249 21.23 8.84 -10.44
CA ALA A 249 21.81 8.89 -11.79
C ALA A 249 23.34 9.03 -11.66
N PRO A 250 24.13 8.34 -12.52
CA PRO A 250 25.57 8.45 -12.54
C PRO A 250 26.07 9.87 -12.82
#